data_7a6b291f6f8052cf766366ceb9be4733
#
_entry.id   7a6b291f6f8052cf766366ceb9be4733
#
_cell.length_a   1.000
_cell.length_b   1.000
_cell.length_c   1.000
_cell.angle_alpha   90.00
_cell.angle_beta   90.00
_cell.angle_gamma   90.00
#
_symmetry.space_group_name_H-M   'P 1'
#
loop_
_entity.id
_entity.type
_entity.pdbx_description
1 polymer ?
#
loop_
_entity_poly.entity_id
_entity_poly.type
_entity_poly.pdbx_seq_one_letter_code
_entity_poly.pdbx_strand_id
1 'polypeptide(L)'
;MYLKHLQYLQLVIQHGSQAAAARAAGVTQSAIAQAMQALERHWGCELFERAGRRKRPTPAALEAARRAAELQRGAELRPREWEEAVSAPGVPRLRVAMAPAAALLYAPAIERHWRALQPDGLLRIVGGTAQEQFAAL
;
A
#
# COMPACT_ATOMS: atom_id res chain seq x y z
N MET A 1 -7.88 -3.13 -5.82
CA MET A 1 -9.04 -2.37 -5.31
C MET A 1 -8.81 -1.86 -3.89
N TYR A 2 -8.29 -2.66 -2.98
CA TYR A 2 -8.08 -2.27 -1.57
C TYR A 2 -6.93 -1.29 -1.31
N LEU A 3 -5.86 -1.29 -2.12
CA LEU A 3 -4.72 -0.38 -1.90
C LEU A 3 -5.14 1.09 -1.94
N LYS A 4 -6.00 1.45 -2.91
CA LYS A 4 -6.54 2.81 -3.01
C LYS A 4 -7.44 3.17 -1.81
N HIS A 5 -8.20 2.21 -1.30
CA HIS A 5 -9.01 2.41 -0.09
C HIS A 5 -8.15 2.63 1.16
N LEU A 6 -7.00 1.92 1.26
CA LEU A 6 -6.02 2.14 2.34
C LEU A 6 -5.37 3.52 2.27
N GLN A 7 -5.06 4.02 1.07
CA GLN A 7 -4.60 5.40 0.87
C GLN A 7 -5.65 6.41 1.32
N TYR A 8 -6.92 6.18 0.99
CA TYR A 8 -8.01 7.04 1.45
C TYR A 8 -8.18 6.99 2.98
N LEU A 9 -8.03 5.84 3.62
CA LEU A 9 -8.04 5.71 5.08
C LEU A 9 -6.93 6.57 5.71
N GLN A 10 -5.71 6.50 5.17
CA GLN A 10 -4.59 7.33 5.62
C GLN A 10 -4.89 8.82 5.51
N LEU A 11 -5.43 9.25 4.36
CA LEU A 11 -5.83 10.66 4.16
C LEU A 11 -6.93 11.11 5.12
N VAL A 12 -7.91 10.25 5.41
CA VAL A 12 -8.98 10.59 6.39
C VAL A 12 -8.40 10.76 7.79
N ILE A 13 -7.48 9.91 8.21
CA ILE A 13 -6.79 10.02 9.50
C ILE A 13 -5.93 11.27 9.54
N GLN A 14 -5.15 11.53 8.50
CA GLN A 14 -4.24 12.67 8.41
C GLN A 14 -4.97 14.01 8.41
N HIS A 15 -6.07 14.12 7.65
CA HIS A 15 -6.82 15.37 7.50
C HIS A 15 -7.98 15.51 8.48
N GLY A 16 -8.27 14.50 9.29
CA GLY A 16 -9.28 14.52 10.34
C GLY A 16 -10.74 14.51 9.87
N SER A 17 -10.99 14.48 8.54
CA SER A 17 -12.35 14.37 8.00
C SER A 17 -12.37 13.80 6.58
N GLN A 18 -13.47 13.10 6.23
CA GLN A 18 -13.67 12.57 4.88
C GLN A 18 -13.74 13.69 3.81
N ALA A 19 -14.30 14.85 4.15
CA ALA A 19 -14.38 15.98 3.23
C ALA A 19 -12.99 16.55 2.93
N ALA A 20 -12.13 16.69 3.93
CA ALA A 20 -10.76 17.17 3.73
C ALA A 20 -9.91 16.12 2.97
N ALA A 21 -10.05 14.85 3.28
CA ALA A 21 -9.41 13.76 2.55
C ALA A 21 -9.84 13.71 1.08
N ALA A 22 -11.12 13.92 0.79
CA ALA A 22 -11.65 13.97 -0.57
C ALA A 22 -11.01 15.10 -1.40
N ARG A 23 -10.89 16.30 -0.83
CA ARG A 23 -10.18 17.42 -1.48
C ARG A 23 -8.72 17.09 -1.74
N ALA A 24 -8.02 16.52 -0.75
CA ALA A 24 -6.61 16.15 -0.88
C ALA A 24 -6.39 15.05 -1.94
N ALA A 25 -7.32 14.12 -2.06
CA ALA A 25 -7.28 13.03 -3.03
C ALA A 25 -7.80 13.39 -4.43
N GLY A 26 -8.41 14.57 -4.62
CA GLY A 26 -9.04 14.96 -5.87
C GLY A 26 -10.27 14.11 -6.24
N VAL A 27 -11.03 13.63 -5.24
CA VAL A 27 -12.21 12.77 -5.41
C VAL A 27 -13.41 13.33 -4.65
N THR A 28 -14.59 12.74 -4.85
CA THR A 28 -15.80 13.12 -4.12
C THR A 28 -15.77 12.57 -2.68
N GLN A 29 -16.45 13.26 -1.77
CA GLN A 29 -16.62 12.77 -0.39
C GLN A 29 -17.37 11.43 -0.35
N SER A 30 -18.31 11.20 -1.26
CA SER A 30 -19.03 9.93 -1.35
C SER A 30 -18.11 8.77 -1.74
N ALA A 31 -17.11 9.01 -2.61
CA ALA A 31 -16.11 8.00 -2.96
C ALA A 31 -15.27 7.59 -1.74
N ILE A 32 -14.85 8.57 -0.93
CA ILE A 32 -14.15 8.29 0.33
C ILE A 32 -15.05 7.51 1.29
N ALA A 33 -16.32 7.94 1.45
CA ALA A 33 -17.27 7.25 2.34
C ALA A 33 -17.50 5.78 1.92
N GLN A 34 -17.68 5.52 0.62
CA GLN A 34 -17.83 4.18 0.07
C GLN A 34 -16.58 3.32 0.30
N ALA A 35 -15.38 3.90 0.13
CA ALA A 35 -14.14 3.21 0.40
C ALA A 35 -14.00 2.81 1.87
N MET A 36 -14.36 3.69 2.81
CA MET A 36 -14.36 3.38 4.24
C MET A 36 -15.34 2.25 4.57
N GLN A 37 -16.57 2.35 4.08
CA GLN A 37 -17.57 1.28 4.26
C GLN A 37 -17.13 -0.06 3.64
N ALA A 38 -16.44 -0.03 2.51
CA ALA A 38 -15.92 -1.25 1.89
C ALA A 38 -14.84 -1.91 2.76
N LEU A 39 -13.95 -1.13 3.37
CA LEU A 39 -12.95 -1.64 4.31
C LEU A 39 -13.61 -2.19 5.59
N GLU A 40 -14.57 -1.47 6.17
CA GLU A 40 -15.31 -1.89 7.37
C GLU A 40 -16.03 -3.22 7.14
N ARG A 41 -16.72 -3.37 6.00
CA ARG A 41 -17.37 -4.64 5.63
C ARG A 41 -16.38 -5.78 5.43
N HIS A 42 -15.23 -5.49 4.83
CA HIS A 42 -14.21 -6.51 4.55
C HIS A 42 -13.53 -7.02 5.83
N TRP A 43 -13.28 -6.11 6.78
CA TRP A 43 -12.61 -6.46 8.04
C TRP A 43 -13.58 -6.80 9.16
N GLY A 44 -14.89 -6.55 8.98
CA GLY A 44 -15.91 -6.82 9.99
C GLY A 44 -15.77 -5.95 11.25
N CYS A 45 -15.18 -4.77 11.13
CA CYS A 45 -14.98 -3.84 12.24
C CYS A 45 -15.19 -2.39 11.80
N GLU A 46 -15.59 -1.54 12.74
CA GLU A 46 -15.69 -0.09 12.50
C GLU A 46 -14.30 0.55 12.49
N LEU A 47 -14.07 1.41 11.51
CA LEU A 47 -12.83 2.19 11.40
C LEU A 47 -12.93 3.55 12.10
N PHE A 48 -14.15 4.06 12.27
CA PHE A 48 -14.39 5.35 12.90
C PHE A 48 -15.52 5.25 13.92
N GLU A 49 -15.28 5.73 15.11
CA GLU A 49 -16.29 5.86 16.16
C GLU A 49 -16.77 7.31 16.31
N ARG A 50 -17.97 7.49 16.89
CA ARG A 50 -18.49 8.82 17.22
C ARG A 50 -17.91 9.32 18.54
N ALA A 51 -17.22 10.44 18.49
CA ALA A 51 -16.77 11.20 19.66
C ALA A 51 -17.47 12.58 19.66
N GLY A 52 -18.68 12.63 20.19
CA GLY A 52 -19.54 13.82 20.12
C GLY A 52 -19.96 14.14 18.67
N ARG A 53 -19.61 15.35 18.19
CA ARG A 53 -19.90 15.78 16.82
C ARG A 53 -18.84 15.38 15.79
N ARG A 54 -17.74 14.77 16.23
CA ARG A 54 -16.62 14.36 15.35
C ARG A 54 -16.53 12.82 15.27
N LYS A 55 -15.97 12.35 14.15
CA LYS A 55 -15.55 10.96 14.03
C LYS A 55 -14.09 10.84 14.43
N ARG A 56 -13.76 9.85 15.28
CA ARG A 56 -12.39 9.49 15.64
C ARG A 56 -12.01 8.16 15.01
N PRO A 57 -10.77 7.97 14.56
CA PRO A 57 -10.31 6.68 14.12
C PRO A 57 -10.23 5.71 15.30
N THR A 58 -10.69 4.49 15.09
CA THR A 58 -10.56 3.39 16.06
C THR A 58 -9.11 2.88 16.10
N PRO A 59 -8.70 2.14 17.15
CA PRO A 59 -7.39 1.48 17.17
C PRO A 59 -7.15 0.59 15.94
N ALA A 60 -8.19 -0.08 15.42
CA ALA A 60 -8.12 -0.88 14.21
C ALA A 60 -7.79 -0.03 12.97
N ALA A 61 -8.40 1.15 12.84
CA ALA A 61 -8.09 2.08 11.74
C ALA A 61 -6.65 2.60 11.80
N LEU A 62 -6.16 2.93 12.98
CA LEU A 62 -4.78 3.41 13.19
C LEU A 62 -3.77 2.32 12.85
N GLU A 63 -4.00 1.10 13.28
CA GLU A 63 -3.14 -0.04 12.99
C GLU A 63 -3.14 -0.40 11.49
N ALA A 64 -4.31 -0.38 10.85
CA ALA A 64 -4.42 -0.60 9.41
C ALA A 64 -3.68 0.48 8.60
N ALA A 65 -3.81 1.76 8.99
CA ALA A 65 -3.09 2.86 8.35
C ALA A 65 -1.57 2.75 8.55
N ARG A 66 -1.12 2.35 9.75
CA ARG A 66 0.30 2.11 10.04
C ARG A 66 0.87 1.00 9.16
N ARG A 67 0.21 -0.15 9.09
CA ARG A 67 0.63 -1.27 8.24
C ARG A 67 0.62 -0.91 6.76
N ALA A 68 -0.38 -0.16 6.31
CA ALA A 68 -0.44 0.33 4.94
C ALA A 68 0.77 1.24 4.62
N ALA A 69 1.15 2.13 5.55
CA ALA A 69 2.32 2.99 5.40
C ALA A 69 3.64 2.19 5.38
N GLU A 70 3.75 1.12 6.15
CA GLU A 70 4.91 0.23 6.13
C GLU A 70 5.03 -0.53 4.80
N LEU A 71 3.90 -1.04 4.29
CA LEU A 71 3.84 -1.69 2.98
C LEU A 71 4.21 -0.72 1.85
N GLN A 72 3.74 0.52 1.91
CA GLN A 72 4.08 1.56 0.93
C GLN A 72 5.58 1.91 0.99
N ARG A 73 6.15 2.09 2.18
CA ARG A 73 7.59 2.34 2.35
C ARG A 73 8.45 1.17 1.89
N GLY A 74 8.01 -0.05 2.12
CA GLY A 74 8.68 -1.25 1.62
C GLY A 74 8.58 -1.42 0.10
N ALA A 75 7.53 -0.86 -0.52
CA ALA A 75 7.37 -0.83 -1.98
C ALA A 75 8.10 0.36 -2.63
N GLU A 76 8.36 1.43 -1.88
CA GLU A 76 9.19 2.58 -2.27
C GLU A 76 10.67 2.30 -1.91
N LEU A 77 11.26 1.28 -2.50
CA LEU A 77 12.70 1.27 -2.70
C LEU A 77 13.00 2.51 -3.54
N ARG A 78 13.71 3.46 -2.93
CA ARG A 78 14.05 4.73 -3.58
C ARG A 78 14.67 4.42 -4.93
N PRO A 79 14.22 5.03 -6.02
CA PRO A 79 14.72 4.73 -7.36
C PRO A 79 16.26 4.77 -7.45
N ARG A 80 16.91 5.67 -6.72
CA ARG A 80 18.38 5.82 -6.68
C ARG A 80 19.09 4.65 -6.01
N GLU A 81 18.62 4.18 -4.85
CA GLU A 81 19.23 3.02 -4.16
C GLU A 81 19.10 1.75 -4.99
N TRP A 82 18.00 1.64 -5.75
CA TRP A 82 17.82 0.57 -6.70
C TRP A 82 18.76 0.70 -7.92
N GLU A 83 18.87 1.90 -8.50
CA GLU A 83 19.73 2.17 -9.66
C GLU A 83 21.20 1.93 -9.33
N GLU A 84 21.67 2.37 -8.16
CA GLU A 84 23.04 2.14 -7.68
C GLU A 84 23.31 0.65 -7.43
N ALA A 85 22.37 -0.05 -6.78
CA ALA A 85 22.49 -1.48 -6.53
C ALA A 85 22.36 -2.31 -7.84
N VAL A 86 21.55 -1.85 -8.80
CA VAL A 86 21.42 -2.46 -10.15
C VAL A 86 22.70 -2.31 -10.96
N SER A 87 23.52 -1.32 -10.70
CA SER A 87 24.79 -1.09 -11.40
C SER A 87 25.95 -1.94 -10.85
N ALA A 88 25.77 -2.60 -9.70
CA ALA A 88 26.82 -3.45 -9.14
C ALA A 88 26.92 -4.79 -9.91
N PRO A 89 28.06 -5.12 -10.50
CA PRO A 89 28.26 -6.38 -11.21
C PRO A 89 28.26 -7.56 -10.22
N GLY A 90 27.57 -8.65 -10.60
CA GLY A 90 27.62 -9.91 -9.86
C GLY A 90 26.53 -10.09 -8.78
N VAL A 91 25.68 -9.10 -8.52
CA VAL A 91 24.56 -9.23 -7.56
C VAL A 91 23.39 -9.92 -8.26
N PRO A 92 22.88 -11.07 -7.73
CA PRO A 92 21.70 -11.73 -8.27
C PRO A 92 20.47 -10.82 -8.19
N ARG A 93 19.67 -10.80 -9.24
CA ARG A 93 18.52 -9.88 -9.36
C ARG A 93 17.28 -10.63 -9.76
N LEU A 94 16.16 -10.33 -9.08
CA LEU A 94 14.85 -10.82 -9.44
C LEU A 94 13.87 -9.64 -9.56
N ARG A 95 13.24 -9.53 -10.70
CA ARG A 95 12.12 -8.62 -10.93
C ARG A 95 10.84 -9.43 -11.05
N VAL A 96 9.84 -9.06 -10.29
CA VAL A 96 8.53 -9.73 -10.32
C VAL A 96 7.46 -8.67 -10.55
N ALA A 97 6.76 -8.78 -11.67
CA ALA A 97 5.62 -7.94 -11.97
C ALA A 97 4.33 -8.72 -11.68
N MET A 98 3.43 -8.14 -10.91
CA MET A 98 2.17 -8.79 -10.55
C MET A 98 1.04 -7.80 -10.31
N ALA A 99 -0.20 -8.29 -10.41
CA ALA A 99 -1.36 -7.47 -10.09
C ALA A 99 -1.29 -6.98 -8.62
N PRO A 100 -1.79 -5.77 -8.30
CA PRO A 100 -1.69 -5.21 -6.95
C PRO A 100 -2.23 -6.11 -5.86
N ALA A 101 -3.35 -6.80 -6.11
CA ALA A 101 -3.93 -7.76 -5.18
C ALA A 101 -3.02 -8.99 -4.95
N ALA A 102 -2.36 -9.47 -6.01
CA ALA A 102 -1.40 -10.56 -5.92
C ALA A 102 -0.14 -10.13 -5.16
N ALA A 103 0.34 -8.89 -5.36
CA ALA A 103 1.47 -8.35 -4.62
C ALA A 103 1.20 -8.33 -3.11
N LEU A 104 0.01 -7.92 -2.68
CA LEU A 104 -0.38 -7.93 -1.28
C LEU A 104 -0.34 -9.32 -0.64
N LEU A 105 -0.72 -10.35 -1.40
CA LEU A 105 -0.81 -11.71 -0.90
C LEU A 105 0.54 -12.45 -0.97
N TYR A 106 1.28 -12.28 -2.06
CA TYR A 106 2.44 -13.12 -2.37
C TYR A 106 3.80 -12.43 -2.15
N ALA A 107 3.87 -11.09 -2.14
CA ALA A 107 5.14 -10.38 -1.98
C ALA A 107 5.91 -10.81 -0.72
N PRO A 108 5.29 -10.95 0.48
CA PRO A 108 6.02 -11.38 1.67
C PRO A 108 6.56 -12.82 1.57
N ALA A 109 5.87 -13.70 0.87
CA ALA A 109 6.34 -15.07 0.66
C ALA A 109 7.49 -15.12 -0.35
N ILE A 110 7.37 -14.36 -1.43
CA ILE A 110 8.42 -14.23 -2.44
C ILE A 110 9.67 -13.61 -1.83
N GLU A 111 9.54 -12.55 -1.03
CA GLU A 111 10.66 -11.91 -0.36
C GLU A 111 11.41 -12.86 0.58
N ARG A 112 10.68 -13.60 1.43
CA ARG A 112 11.29 -14.60 2.32
C ARG A 112 12.03 -15.66 1.54
N HIS A 113 11.42 -16.18 0.49
CA HIS A 113 12.01 -17.24 -0.32
C HIS A 113 13.25 -16.76 -1.09
N TRP A 114 13.17 -15.56 -1.66
CA TRP A 114 14.29 -14.93 -2.33
C TRP A 114 15.46 -14.69 -1.40
N ARG A 115 15.23 -14.12 -0.20
CA ARG A 115 16.29 -13.88 0.80
C ARG A 115 16.92 -15.18 1.31
N ALA A 116 16.15 -16.27 1.38
CA ALA A 116 16.70 -17.57 1.74
C ALA A 116 17.63 -18.15 0.68
N LEU A 117 17.32 -17.91 -0.61
CA LEU A 117 18.12 -18.40 -1.74
C LEU A 117 19.29 -17.47 -2.06
N GLN A 118 19.09 -16.18 -1.92
CA GLN A 118 20.03 -15.12 -2.32
C GLN A 118 20.02 -14.01 -1.24
N PRO A 119 20.77 -14.17 -0.13
CA PRO A 119 20.77 -13.21 0.98
C PRO A 119 21.15 -11.80 0.55
N ASP A 120 22.11 -11.68 -0.36
CA ASP A 120 22.61 -10.40 -0.90
C ASP A 120 21.97 -10.04 -2.24
N GLY A 121 20.97 -10.81 -2.67
CA GLY A 121 20.28 -10.59 -3.94
C GLY A 121 19.26 -9.45 -3.86
N LEU A 122 19.07 -8.78 -5.00
CA LEU A 122 18.11 -7.70 -5.14
C LEU A 122 16.76 -8.25 -5.64
N LEU A 123 15.70 -7.94 -4.90
CA LEU A 123 14.33 -8.26 -5.29
C LEU A 123 13.56 -6.96 -5.56
N ARG A 124 12.95 -6.87 -6.72
CA ARG A 124 11.99 -5.81 -7.06
C ARG A 124 10.63 -6.41 -7.40
N ILE A 125 9.63 -6.05 -6.63
CA ILE A 125 8.24 -6.42 -6.90
C ILE A 125 7.51 -5.17 -7.40
N VAL A 126 6.93 -5.24 -8.59
CA VAL A 126 6.21 -4.13 -9.23
C VAL A 126 4.74 -4.50 -9.31
N GLY A 127 3.89 -3.70 -8.64
CA GLY A 127 2.45 -3.78 -8.77
C GLY A 127 1.94 -2.76 -9.78
N GLY A 128 0.97 -3.12 -10.61
CA GLY A 128 0.38 -2.19 -11.57
C GLY A 128 -0.59 -2.87 -12.53
N THR A 129 -1.08 -2.09 -13.51
CA THR A 129 -1.82 -2.63 -14.65
C THR A 129 -0.91 -3.48 -15.53
N ALA A 130 -1.48 -4.33 -16.38
CA ALA A 130 -0.70 -5.15 -17.31
C ALA A 130 0.28 -4.30 -18.16
N GLN A 131 -0.16 -3.12 -18.58
CA GLN A 131 0.66 -2.21 -19.39
C GLN A 131 1.83 -1.62 -18.60
N GLU A 132 1.61 -1.21 -17.35
CA GLU A 132 2.67 -0.74 -16.44
C GLU A 132 3.64 -1.86 -16.05
N GLN A 133 3.14 -3.09 -15.91
CA GLN A 133 3.95 -4.27 -15.61
C GLN A 133 4.91 -4.59 -16.77
N PHE A 134 4.42 -4.57 -18.00
CA PHE A 134 5.27 -4.79 -19.18
C PHE A 134 6.33 -3.70 -19.37
N ALA A 135 6.01 -2.46 -19.04
CA ALA A 135 6.97 -1.35 -19.12
C ALA A 135 8.06 -1.40 -18.03
N ALA A 136 7.83 -2.15 -16.96
CA ALA A 136 8.75 -2.25 -15.80
C ALA A 136 9.65 -3.50 -15.84
N LEU A 137 9.45 -4.41 -16.80
CA LEU A 137 10.30 -5.59 -17.03
C LEU A 137 11.44 -5.28 -17.97
#